data_cc39f5330de1f518dd3397575e7df784
#
_entry.id   cc39f5330de1f518dd3397575e7df784
#
_cell.length_a   1.000
_cell.length_b   1.000
_cell.length_c   1.000
_cell.angle_alpha   90.00
_cell.angle_beta   90.00
_cell.angle_gamma   90.00
#
_symmetry.space_group_name_H-M   'P 1'
#
loop_
_entity.id
_entity.type
_entity.pdbx_description
1 polymer ?
#
loop_
_entity_poly.entity_id
_entity_poly.type
_entity_poly.pdbx_seq_one_letter_code
_entity_poly.pdbx_strand_id
1 'polypeptide(L)'
;TVTNDGDVDASQVVIVDQLGNGLKYVSSSDGGVWDEKTNTVTWIVDLAAGKTKTLNVVATVVGYGNVTNSLAVGNKTSKINVNVPEITPKKDVNNTTPNFGENVAYTIVVSNDGAADAKNVVVKDILAPGFKFIEANYGGVYDELTRTVTWIVDVNAKDHVDLTIKVTVEDYGVLT
;
A
#
# COMPACT_ATOMS: atom_id res chain seq x y z
N THR A 1 10.09 -14.58 -18.54
CA THR A 1 10.65 -15.54 -19.51
C THR A 1 11.94 -16.15 -18.98
N VAL A 2 12.15 -17.45 -19.26
CA VAL A 2 13.40 -18.17 -18.96
C VAL A 2 13.91 -18.77 -20.26
N THR A 3 15.19 -18.54 -20.55
CA THR A 3 15.85 -18.99 -21.78
C THR A 3 16.99 -19.95 -21.45
N ASN A 4 17.08 -21.02 -22.19
CA ASN A 4 18.26 -21.88 -22.21
C ASN A 4 19.18 -21.39 -23.34
N ASP A 5 20.20 -20.60 -23.01
CA ASP A 5 21.17 -20.04 -23.97
C ASP A 5 22.27 -21.04 -24.33
N GLY A 6 22.24 -22.25 -23.75
CA GLY A 6 23.19 -23.32 -24.05
C GLY A 6 22.80 -24.11 -25.28
N ASP A 7 23.72 -24.99 -25.71
CA ASP A 7 23.61 -25.92 -26.84
C ASP A 7 23.13 -27.33 -26.43
N VAL A 8 22.80 -27.53 -25.15
CA VAL A 8 22.32 -28.80 -24.58
C VAL A 8 20.96 -28.57 -23.88
N ASP A 9 20.04 -29.54 -24.02
CA ASP A 9 18.74 -29.51 -23.36
C ASP A 9 18.91 -29.52 -21.83
N ALA A 10 18.15 -28.67 -21.16
CA ALA A 10 18.06 -28.61 -19.70
C ALA A 10 16.74 -29.22 -19.24
N SER A 11 16.80 -30.26 -18.40
CA SER A 11 15.63 -30.91 -17.84
C SER A 11 15.46 -30.61 -16.35
N GLN A 12 14.20 -30.66 -15.86
CA GLN A 12 13.86 -30.44 -14.46
C GLN A 12 14.37 -29.09 -13.89
N VAL A 13 14.34 -28.05 -14.72
CA VAL A 13 14.74 -26.69 -14.29
C VAL A 13 13.72 -26.15 -13.30
N VAL A 14 14.16 -25.93 -12.08
CA VAL A 14 13.33 -25.34 -11.03
C VAL A 14 13.38 -23.82 -11.14
N ILE A 15 12.19 -23.21 -11.27
CA ILE A 15 12.00 -21.76 -11.35
C ILE A 15 11.12 -21.36 -10.17
N VAL A 16 11.57 -20.40 -9.38
CA VAL A 16 10.84 -19.90 -8.20
C VAL A 16 10.60 -18.42 -8.38
N ASP A 17 9.33 -18.03 -8.33
CA ASP A 17 8.89 -16.63 -8.28
C ASP A 17 8.44 -16.31 -6.85
N GLN A 18 9.11 -15.37 -6.21
CA GLN A 18 8.80 -14.88 -4.87
C GLN A 18 7.98 -13.61 -4.97
N LEU A 19 6.70 -13.67 -4.64
CA LEU A 19 5.86 -12.48 -4.53
C LEU A 19 6.27 -11.68 -3.29
N GLY A 20 6.48 -10.37 -3.49
CA GLY A 20 6.78 -9.45 -2.39
C GLY A 20 5.58 -9.21 -1.48
N ASN A 21 5.87 -8.74 -0.26
CA ASN A 21 4.82 -8.26 0.64
C ASN A 21 4.02 -7.15 -0.05
N GLY A 22 2.70 -7.23 0.02
CA GLY A 22 1.80 -6.32 -0.70
C GLY A 22 1.31 -6.85 -2.05
N LEU A 23 1.73 -8.07 -2.46
CA LEU A 23 1.15 -8.81 -3.58
C LEU A 23 0.40 -10.04 -3.05
N LYS A 24 -0.84 -10.21 -3.50
CA LYS A 24 -1.65 -11.40 -3.23
C LYS A 24 -1.78 -12.21 -4.50
N TYR A 25 -1.36 -13.47 -4.47
CA TYR A 25 -1.46 -14.40 -5.57
C TYR A 25 -2.91 -14.59 -6.04
N VAL A 26 -3.09 -14.65 -7.36
CA VAL A 26 -4.38 -14.95 -8.00
C VAL A 26 -4.28 -16.23 -8.84
N SER A 27 -3.31 -16.31 -9.73
CA SER A 27 -3.15 -17.46 -10.62
C SER A 27 -1.74 -17.53 -11.23
N SER A 28 -1.37 -18.68 -11.78
CA SER A 28 -0.15 -18.88 -12.55
C SER A 28 -0.41 -19.76 -13.77
N SER A 29 0.39 -19.60 -14.83
CA SER A 29 0.35 -20.45 -16.02
C SER A 29 1.18 -21.72 -15.85
N ASP A 30 1.06 -22.65 -16.81
CA ASP A 30 1.97 -23.80 -17.03
C ASP A 30 2.20 -24.68 -15.79
N GLY A 31 1.14 -24.85 -14.96
CA GLY A 31 1.22 -25.72 -13.79
C GLY A 31 2.09 -25.17 -12.65
N GLY A 32 2.27 -23.85 -12.56
CA GLY A 32 2.94 -23.24 -11.42
C GLY A 32 2.25 -23.57 -10.11
N VAL A 33 2.99 -24.06 -9.14
CA VAL A 33 2.50 -24.46 -7.81
C VAL A 33 2.72 -23.32 -6.83
N TRP A 34 1.61 -22.82 -6.26
CA TRP A 34 1.60 -21.78 -5.24
C TRP A 34 1.81 -22.34 -3.85
N ASP A 35 2.70 -21.75 -3.07
CA ASP A 35 2.88 -21.99 -1.65
C ASP A 35 2.60 -20.69 -0.86
N GLU A 36 1.48 -20.68 -0.13
CA GLU A 36 1.04 -19.54 0.68
C GLU A 36 1.99 -19.20 1.84
N LYS A 37 2.67 -20.22 2.42
CA LYS A 37 3.56 -20.02 3.56
C LYS A 37 4.83 -19.28 3.20
N THR A 38 5.35 -19.56 2.02
CA THR A 38 6.57 -18.93 1.50
C THR A 38 6.29 -17.79 0.55
N ASN A 39 5.01 -17.57 0.16
CA ASN A 39 4.58 -16.59 -0.83
C ASN A 39 5.28 -16.79 -2.19
N THR A 40 5.47 -18.04 -2.62
CA THR A 40 6.19 -18.40 -3.84
C THR A 40 5.34 -19.17 -4.84
N VAL A 41 5.62 -18.98 -6.13
CA VAL A 41 5.15 -19.87 -7.20
C VAL A 41 6.35 -20.64 -7.74
N THR A 42 6.25 -21.96 -7.79
CA THR A 42 7.34 -22.83 -8.29
C THR A 42 6.89 -23.58 -9.53
N TRP A 43 7.77 -23.58 -10.55
CA TRP A 43 7.64 -24.42 -11.74
C TRP A 43 8.82 -25.36 -11.84
N ILE A 44 8.59 -26.53 -12.43
CA ILE A 44 9.61 -27.47 -12.86
C ILE A 44 9.39 -27.69 -14.35
N VAL A 45 10.32 -27.26 -15.17
CA VAL A 45 10.17 -27.25 -16.63
C VAL A 45 11.39 -27.83 -17.33
N ASP A 46 11.18 -28.39 -18.52
CA ASP A 46 12.24 -28.75 -19.43
C ASP A 46 12.41 -27.62 -20.47
N LEU A 47 13.66 -27.26 -20.76
CA LEU A 47 14.04 -26.22 -21.70
C LEU A 47 15.02 -26.76 -22.70
N ALA A 48 14.60 -27.02 -23.96
CA ALA A 48 15.48 -27.42 -25.01
C ALA A 48 16.54 -26.34 -25.33
N ALA A 49 17.66 -26.75 -25.86
CA ALA A 49 18.75 -25.86 -26.27
C ALA A 49 18.27 -24.69 -27.14
N GLY A 50 18.68 -23.48 -26.81
CA GLY A 50 18.28 -22.23 -27.48
C GLY A 50 16.80 -21.85 -27.36
N LYS A 51 15.99 -22.47 -26.49
CA LYS A 51 14.58 -22.19 -26.36
C LYS A 51 14.25 -21.32 -25.15
N THR A 52 13.18 -20.54 -25.31
CA THR A 52 12.63 -19.67 -24.27
C THR A 52 11.22 -20.16 -23.88
N LYS A 53 10.93 -20.16 -22.58
CA LYS A 53 9.60 -20.39 -22.04
C LYS A 53 9.10 -19.14 -21.30
N THR A 54 7.84 -18.76 -21.55
CA THR A 54 7.17 -17.69 -20.85
C THR A 54 6.26 -18.29 -19.78
N LEU A 55 6.42 -17.85 -18.54
CA LEU A 55 5.61 -18.21 -17.40
C LEU A 55 4.93 -16.95 -16.86
N ASN A 56 3.66 -17.03 -16.50
CA ASN A 56 2.89 -15.89 -16.03
C ASN A 56 2.43 -16.11 -14.61
N VAL A 57 2.51 -15.06 -13.80
CA VAL A 57 1.87 -14.94 -12.47
C VAL A 57 0.95 -13.75 -12.51
N VAL A 58 -0.27 -13.93 -12.03
CA VAL A 58 -1.22 -12.84 -11.80
C VAL A 58 -1.34 -12.64 -10.30
N ALA A 59 -1.16 -11.40 -9.85
CA ALA A 59 -1.29 -11.02 -8.47
C ALA A 59 -2.07 -9.71 -8.34
N THR A 60 -2.78 -9.54 -7.21
CA THR A 60 -3.45 -8.29 -6.84
C THR A 60 -2.52 -7.48 -5.93
N VAL A 61 -2.39 -6.18 -6.18
CA VAL A 61 -1.72 -5.25 -5.26
C VAL A 61 -2.64 -5.01 -4.07
N VAL A 62 -2.18 -5.35 -2.87
CA VAL A 62 -2.92 -5.22 -1.60
C VAL A 62 -2.16 -4.43 -0.54
N GLY A 63 -0.98 -3.91 -0.87
CA GLY A 63 -0.13 -3.14 0.02
C GLY A 63 0.32 -1.81 -0.57
N TYR A 64 0.95 -1.02 0.27
CA TYR A 64 1.55 0.28 -0.07
C TYR A 64 3.07 0.22 0.09
N GLY A 65 3.78 1.21 -0.49
CA GLY A 65 5.22 1.34 -0.37
C GLY A 65 5.99 0.52 -1.41
N ASN A 66 7.16 0.03 -1.02
CA ASN A 66 8.07 -0.62 -1.97
C ASN A 66 7.72 -2.11 -2.11
N VAL A 67 7.10 -2.48 -3.20
CA VAL A 67 6.73 -3.88 -3.51
C VAL A 67 7.65 -4.43 -4.57
N THR A 68 8.33 -5.53 -4.25
CA THR A 68 9.30 -6.19 -5.16
C THR A 68 8.83 -7.61 -5.45
N ASN A 69 8.89 -8.01 -6.72
CA ASN A 69 8.78 -9.41 -7.14
C ASN A 69 10.15 -9.94 -7.57
N SER A 70 10.51 -11.16 -7.19
CA SER A 70 11.83 -11.75 -7.47
C SER A 70 11.69 -13.13 -8.10
N LEU A 71 12.43 -13.36 -9.17
CA LEU A 71 12.52 -14.64 -9.84
C LEU A 71 13.91 -15.25 -9.60
N ALA A 72 13.95 -16.55 -9.28
CA ALA A 72 15.19 -17.32 -9.14
C ALA A 72 15.16 -18.56 -10.03
N VAL A 73 16.31 -18.81 -10.69
CA VAL A 73 16.59 -20.03 -11.46
C VAL A 73 18.01 -20.48 -11.12
N GLY A 74 18.15 -21.54 -10.33
CA GLY A 74 19.45 -21.94 -9.80
C GLY A 74 20.07 -20.81 -8.95
N ASN A 75 21.28 -20.39 -9.31
CA ASN A 75 22.00 -19.29 -8.65
C ASN A 75 21.76 -17.90 -9.30
N LYS A 76 20.94 -17.83 -10.33
CA LYS A 76 20.59 -16.56 -10.99
C LYS A 76 19.28 -16.01 -10.44
N THR A 77 19.23 -14.69 -10.20
CA THR A 77 18.05 -14.00 -9.73
C THR A 77 17.76 -12.76 -10.59
N SER A 78 16.47 -12.46 -10.73
CA SER A 78 15.99 -11.20 -11.32
C SER A 78 14.95 -10.59 -10.38
N LYS A 79 14.96 -9.27 -10.27
CA LYS A 79 14.00 -8.53 -9.43
C LYS A 79 13.34 -7.42 -10.22
N ILE A 80 12.07 -7.17 -9.94
CA ILE A 80 11.34 -6.04 -10.47
C ILE A 80 10.60 -5.33 -9.32
N ASN A 81 10.64 -4.01 -9.32
CA ASN A 81 9.81 -3.20 -8.43
C ASN A 81 8.44 -2.98 -9.07
N VAL A 82 7.40 -3.24 -8.31
CA VAL A 82 6.02 -2.95 -8.72
C VAL A 82 5.69 -1.54 -8.25
N ASN A 83 5.27 -0.68 -9.18
CA ASN A 83 4.81 0.66 -8.85
C ASN A 83 3.51 0.57 -8.05
N VAL A 84 3.54 1.02 -6.81
CA VAL A 84 2.40 1.04 -5.89
C VAL A 84 2.28 2.41 -5.26
N PRO A 85 1.10 2.77 -4.70
CA PRO A 85 0.97 3.97 -3.88
C PRO A 85 1.83 3.87 -2.61
N GLU A 86 2.30 5.01 -2.11
CA GLU A 86 3.00 5.11 -0.82
C GLU A 86 2.35 6.24 -0.01
N ILE A 87 1.49 5.88 0.95
CA ILE A 87 0.67 6.83 1.69
C ILE A 87 1.35 7.21 3.00
N THR A 88 1.61 8.51 3.16
CA THR A 88 2.21 9.09 4.37
C THR A 88 1.28 10.18 4.93
N PRO A 89 0.74 10.04 6.15
CA PRO A 89 -0.02 11.08 6.80
C PRO A 89 0.87 12.02 7.62
N LYS A 90 0.53 13.31 7.65
CA LYS A 90 1.07 14.30 8.58
C LYS A 90 -0.09 15.09 9.18
N LYS A 91 -0.09 15.33 10.49
CA LYS A 91 -1.10 16.13 11.18
C LYS A 91 -0.47 17.34 11.85
N ASP A 92 -1.10 18.50 11.66
CA ASP A 92 -0.73 19.78 12.26
C ASP A 92 -1.95 20.47 12.87
N VAL A 93 -1.73 21.45 13.74
CA VAL A 93 -2.79 22.29 14.34
C VAL A 93 -2.41 23.76 14.23
N ASN A 94 -3.37 24.61 13.96
CA ASN A 94 -3.14 26.05 13.79
C ASN A 94 -2.81 26.80 15.09
N ASN A 95 -3.21 26.27 16.24
CA ASN A 95 -2.95 26.84 17.56
C ASN A 95 -2.72 25.72 18.59
N THR A 96 -1.54 25.65 19.20
CA THR A 96 -1.15 24.64 20.21
C THR A 96 -1.47 25.05 21.64
N THR A 97 -1.91 26.30 21.86
CA THR A 97 -2.22 26.87 23.18
C THR A 97 -3.58 27.60 23.18
N PRO A 98 -4.66 26.96 22.71
CA PRO A 98 -5.97 27.60 22.63
C PRO A 98 -6.57 27.81 24.03
N ASN A 99 -7.40 28.85 24.16
CA ASN A 99 -8.20 29.06 25.34
C ASN A 99 -9.48 28.21 25.30
N PHE A 100 -10.10 28.00 26.47
CA PHE A 100 -11.41 27.40 26.55
C PHE A 100 -12.44 28.17 25.72
N GLY A 101 -13.23 27.47 24.92
CA GLY A 101 -14.22 28.03 24.00
C GLY A 101 -13.66 28.49 22.65
N GLU A 102 -12.34 28.49 22.47
CA GLU A 102 -11.72 28.80 21.17
C GLU A 102 -11.89 27.66 20.15
N ASN A 103 -11.96 28.06 18.88
CA ASN A 103 -11.94 27.11 17.77
C ASN A 103 -10.51 26.89 17.30
N VAL A 104 -10.16 25.63 17.13
CA VAL A 104 -8.89 25.22 16.49
C VAL A 104 -9.16 24.39 15.25
N ALA A 105 -8.23 24.45 14.31
CA ALA A 105 -8.27 23.67 13.08
C ALA A 105 -7.07 22.74 13.00
N TYR A 106 -7.33 21.45 12.86
CA TYR A 106 -6.34 20.45 12.50
C TYR A 106 -6.27 20.31 10.98
N THR A 107 -5.07 20.20 10.46
CA THR A 107 -4.81 19.86 9.05
C THR A 107 -4.10 18.51 9.00
N ILE A 108 -4.65 17.58 8.21
CA ILE A 108 -4.07 16.27 7.95
C ILE A 108 -3.69 16.24 6.48
N VAL A 109 -2.39 16.28 6.20
CA VAL A 109 -1.85 16.14 4.85
C VAL A 109 -1.68 14.65 4.58
N VAL A 110 -2.37 14.13 3.58
CA VAL A 110 -2.25 12.73 3.14
C VAL A 110 -1.50 12.72 1.83
N SER A 111 -0.21 12.42 1.87
CA SER A 111 0.67 12.38 0.68
C SER A 111 0.73 10.99 0.08
N ASN A 112 0.82 10.91 -1.24
CA ASN A 112 1.15 9.70 -1.97
C ASN A 112 2.52 9.88 -2.64
N ASP A 113 3.58 9.44 -1.97
CA ASP A 113 4.94 9.49 -2.47
C ASP A 113 5.26 8.35 -3.46
N GLY A 114 4.29 7.45 -3.68
CA GLY A 114 4.38 6.34 -4.62
C GLY A 114 4.26 6.77 -6.09
N ALA A 115 4.52 5.83 -6.99
CA ALA A 115 4.46 6.04 -8.44
C ALA A 115 3.12 5.59 -9.06
N ALA A 116 2.15 5.17 -8.26
CA ALA A 116 0.80 4.79 -8.68
C ALA A 116 -0.25 5.55 -7.85
N ASP A 117 -1.42 5.80 -8.45
CA ASP A 117 -2.55 6.42 -7.75
C ASP A 117 -3.08 5.53 -6.63
N ALA A 118 -3.40 6.14 -5.49
CA ALA A 118 -4.11 5.50 -4.40
C ALA A 118 -5.60 5.81 -4.51
N LYS A 119 -6.43 4.79 -4.58
CA LYS A 119 -7.89 4.93 -4.64
C LYS A 119 -8.54 4.47 -3.34
N ASN A 120 -9.62 5.17 -2.94
CA ASN A 120 -10.42 4.85 -1.76
C ASN A 120 -9.57 4.74 -0.47
N VAL A 121 -8.61 5.64 -0.29
CA VAL A 121 -7.79 5.71 0.94
C VAL A 121 -8.71 6.10 2.11
N VAL A 122 -8.82 5.23 3.09
CA VAL A 122 -9.59 5.50 4.30
C VAL A 122 -8.70 6.20 5.32
N VAL A 123 -9.04 7.44 5.66
CA VAL A 123 -8.38 8.24 6.69
C VAL A 123 -9.29 8.37 7.90
N LYS A 124 -8.76 8.12 9.09
CA LYS A 124 -9.50 8.25 10.35
C LYS A 124 -8.75 9.13 11.32
N ASP A 125 -9.46 10.05 11.95
CA ASP A 125 -8.96 10.89 13.03
C ASP A 125 -9.89 10.75 14.25
N ILE A 126 -9.31 10.39 15.39
CA ILE A 126 -10.04 10.24 16.65
C ILE A 126 -9.83 11.52 17.47
N LEU A 127 -10.92 12.26 17.72
CA LEU A 127 -10.88 13.46 18.54
C LEU A 127 -10.76 13.11 20.03
N ALA A 128 -9.76 13.67 20.69
CA ALA A 128 -9.63 13.54 22.13
C ALA A 128 -10.86 14.08 22.88
N PRO A 129 -11.16 13.56 24.08
CA PRO A 129 -12.10 14.20 24.99
C PRO A 129 -11.72 15.67 25.20
N GLY A 130 -12.72 16.54 25.35
CA GLY A 130 -12.48 17.98 25.50
C GLY A 130 -12.51 18.79 24.20
N PHE A 131 -12.62 18.11 23.04
CA PHE A 131 -12.91 18.77 21.77
C PHE A 131 -14.33 18.48 21.31
N LYS A 132 -15.05 19.52 20.91
CA LYS A 132 -16.34 19.40 20.25
C LYS A 132 -16.17 19.58 18.76
N PHE A 133 -16.61 18.60 17.99
CA PHE A 133 -16.57 18.65 16.52
C PHE A 133 -17.48 19.77 15.99
N ILE A 134 -17.01 20.51 14.99
CA ILE A 134 -17.76 21.53 14.26
C ILE A 134 -17.98 21.07 12.81
N GLU A 135 -16.91 20.86 12.07
CA GLU A 135 -16.95 20.53 10.65
C GLU A 135 -15.67 19.82 10.19
N ALA A 136 -15.79 19.12 9.07
CA ALA A 136 -14.66 18.57 8.31
C ALA A 136 -14.87 18.84 6.83
N ASN A 137 -13.77 19.10 6.08
CA ASN A 137 -13.81 19.25 4.63
C ASN A 137 -13.89 17.87 3.92
N TYR A 138 -13.88 17.86 2.59
CA TYR A 138 -13.84 16.65 1.74
C TYR A 138 -14.86 15.58 2.09
N GLY A 139 -16.02 15.96 2.64
CA GLY A 139 -17.07 15.03 3.01
C GLY A 139 -16.72 14.12 4.20
N GLY A 140 -15.81 14.56 5.08
CA GLY A 140 -15.48 13.84 6.32
C GLY A 140 -16.73 13.63 7.18
N VAL A 141 -16.98 12.39 7.58
CA VAL A 141 -18.13 11.99 8.40
C VAL A 141 -17.69 11.79 9.84
N TYR A 142 -18.31 12.50 10.77
CA TYR A 142 -18.05 12.38 12.20
C TYR A 142 -19.02 11.39 12.85
N ASP A 143 -18.48 10.43 13.57
CA ASP A 143 -19.22 9.52 14.45
C ASP A 143 -19.05 9.99 15.91
N GLU A 144 -20.12 10.45 16.51
CA GLU A 144 -20.13 10.99 17.89
C GLU A 144 -19.82 9.91 18.94
N LEU A 145 -20.26 8.66 18.74
CA LEU A 145 -20.03 7.57 19.68
C LEU A 145 -18.56 7.19 19.79
N THR A 146 -17.88 7.13 18.68
CA THR A 146 -16.45 6.80 18.60
C THR A 146 -15.56 8.02 18.57
N ARG A 147 -16.14 9.23 18.47
CA ARG A 147 -15.46 10.53 18.32
C ARG A 147 -14.51 10.55 17.11
N THR A 148 -14.85 9.80 16.06
CA THR A 148 -13.98 9.58 14.90
C THR A 148 -14.50 10.32 13.68
N VAL A 149 -13.64 11.10 13.03
CA VAL A 149 -13.88 11.62 11.68
C VAL A 149 -13.29 10.65 10.67
N THR A 150 -14.08 10.23 9.69
CA THR A 150 -13.65 9.30 8.64
C THR A 150 -13.82 9.95 7.28
N TRP A 151 -12.76 9.85 6.44
CA TRP A 151 -12.77 10.22 5.03
C TRP A 151 -12.46 9.01 4.17
N ILE A 152 -12.94 9.05 2.92
CA ILE A 152 -12.53 8.16 1.84
C ILE A 152 -12.10 9.05 0.68
N VAL A 153 -10.81 9.07 0.37
CA VAL A 153 -10.22 9.98 -0.64
C VAL A 153 -9.35 9.23 -1.63
N ASP A 154 -9.27 9.78 -2.84
CA ASP A 154 -8.26 9.37 -3.82
C ASP A 154 -7.06 10.32 -3.72
N VAL A 155 -5.85 9.75 -3.78
CA VAL A 155 -4.60 10.53 -3.79
C VAL A 155 -3.78 10.10 -5.00
N ASN A 156 -3.61 10.98 -5.97
CA ASN A 156 -2.84 10.67 -7.17
C ASN A 156 -1.36 10.43 -6.85
N ALA A 157 -0.67 9.73 -7.73
CA ALA A 157 0.77 9.52 -7.62
C ALA A 157 1.53 10.86 -7.51
N LYS A 158 2.45 10.95 -6.54
CA LYS A 158 3.29 12.15 -6.30
C LYS A 158 2.49 13.41 -5.94
N ASP A 159 1.29 13.24 -5.37
CA ASP A 159 0.38 14.31 -4.97
C ASP A 159 -0.07 14.15 -3.52
N HIS A 160 -0.87 15.07 -3.01
CA HIS A 160 -1.41 15.04 -1.65
C HIS A 160 -2.83 15.59 -1.60
N VAL A 161 -3.52 15.31 -0.49
CA VAL A 161 -4.83 15.88 -0.16
C VAL A 161 -4.79 16.45 1.26
N ASP A 162 -5.27 17.68 1.43
CA ASP A 162 -5.35 18.36 2.72
C ASP A 162 -6.75 18.20 3.33
N LEU A 163 -6.85 17.38 4.37
CA LEU A 163 -8.06 17.19 5.15
C LEU A 163 -8.04 18.11 6.37
N THR A 164 -9.15 18.75 6.65
CA THR A 164 -9.26 19.65 7.80
C THR A 164 -10.40 19.26 8.73
N ILE A 165 -10.16 19.40 10.03
CA ILE A 165 -11.16 19.29 11.09
C ILE A 165 -11.15 20.58 11.87
N LYS A 166 -12.33 21.16 12.12
CA LYS A 166 -12.50 22.29 13.03
C LYS A 166 -13.25 21.81 14.27
N VAL A 167 -12.72 22.18 15.42
CA VAL A 167 -13.27 21.82 16.74
C VAL A 167 -13.31 23.02 17.66
N THR A 168 -14.18 22.99 18.69
CA THR A 168 -14.15 23.91 19.82
C THR A 168 -13.48 23.24 21.02
N VAL A 169 -12.64 23.97 21.75
CA VAL A 169 -12.04 23.51 23.01
C VAL A 169 -13.08 23.60 24.14
N GLU A 170 -13.46 22.48 24.75
CA GLU A 170 -14.47 22.40 25.82
C GLU A 170 -13.92 21.80 27.12
N ASP A 171 -12.58 21.66 27.26
CA ASP A 171 -11.95 21.18 28.49
C ASP A 171 -10.62 21.91 28.74
N TYR A 172 -10.04 21.67 29.91
CA TYR A 172 -8.80 22.29 30.38
C TYR A 172 -7.66 21.26 30.44
N GLY A 173 -6.42 21.73 30.32
CA GLY A 173 -5.22 20.89 30.41
C GLY A 173 -4.68 20.51 29.04
N VAL A 174 -3.94 19.40 28.99
CA VAL A 174 -3.36 18.88 27.71
C VAL A 174 -4.36 17.93 27.08
N LEU A 175 -4.84 18.29 25.91
CA LEU A 175 -5.76 17.47 25.09
C LEU A 175 -4.95 16.82 23.97
N THR A 176 -4.82 15.48 23.98
CA THR A 176 -4.03 14.69 23.02
C THR A 176 -4.88 13.62 22.32
#